data_602f408dae49931f951e2600082a7da0
#
_entry.id   602f408dae49931f951e2600082a7da0
#
_cell.length_a   1.000
_cell.length_b   1.000
_cell.length_c   1.000
_cell.angle_alpha   90.00
_cell.angle_beta   90.00
_cell.angle_gamma   90.00
#
_symmetry.space_group_name_H-M   'P 1'
#
loop_
_entity.id
_entity.type
_entity.pdbx_description
1 polymer ?
#
loop_
_entity_poly.entity_id
_entity_poly.type
_entity_poly.pdbx_seq_one_letter_code
_entity_poly.pdbx_strand_id
1 'polypeptide(L)'
;MEINESVLQRSELYVFALRELYLKHGFAPYRMRKFEEYDLYAGNKDFLVSDNVITFTDTDGKLMALKPDVTLSLIKNSKDEPDEVRKVFYNENVYRVSKGSNSFREIMQAGVECFGAIGTAEISEVVRLAAESLRTFSEYSVLAISNLDILQALITDLTAKRDEQTLLYQAVSEKNPGGIRALGLDEEKTQKLIDLITWHGTVKEALPMMDKWAGTDDFCTVLEELAACDLADRIVIDFSVTDDINYYNGIVFKGFIRNIPVPVLSGGQYDNLMKKMHRTSRAIGFAVYTDELDYLDPSEAKSDGQERFINVALPKGRLGENVYALFAKAGYECPEILEENRKLIFENPEKQIRYFWVKPSDVAIYVERGAADIGVAGKDILLEYGPDVNELLDLNTGKCRMAVAALKGYQEDTNRALRVATKFTNIARDFYQSKGRDIDIIHLNGSIELAPILGLSDIIVDIVETGTTLKENNLEVVEEIAPISARLIANKSSYKFKNACIGKLVNGLSEVLKEENQ
;
A
#
# COMPACT_ATOMS: atom_id res chain seq x y z
N MET A 1 -3.68 38.89 -22.26
CA MET A 1 -2.37 38.60 -21.67
C MET A 1 -2.06 37.18 -22.11
N GLU A 2 -1.18 37.00 -23.07
CA GLU A 2 -0.71 35.66 -23.45
C GLU A 2 0.35 35.24 -22.41
N ILE A 3 0.12 34.13 -21.72
CA ILE A 3 1.11 33.57 -20.80
C ILE A 3 2.10 32.80 -21.65
N ASN A 4 3.38 33.12 -21.54
CA ASN A 4 4.44 32.35 -22.17
C ASN A 4 4.62 31.05 -21.36
N GLU A 5 4.21 29.91 -21.92
CA GLU A 5 4.29 28.60 -21.27
C GLU A 5 5.73 28.23 -20.84
N SER A 6 6.75 28.80 -21.48
CA SER A 6 8.15 28.53 -21.13
C SER A 6 8.59 29.05 -19.76
N VAL A 7 7.80 29.91 -19.11
CA VAL A 7 8.08 30.43 -17.77
C VAL A 7 7.32 29.66 -16.67
N LEU A 8 6.43 28.74 -17.04
CA LEU A 8 5.67 27.94 -16.11
C LEU A 8 6.46 26.69 -15.71
N GLN A 9 6.39 26.36 -14.42
CA GLN A 9 6.85 25.07 -13.95
C GLN A 9 5.89 23.97 -14.43
N ARG A 10 6.39 22.74 -14.56
CA ARG A 10 5.59 21.60 -15.03
C ARG A 10 4.38 21.36 -14.13
N SER A 11 4.55 21.42 -12.81
CA SER A 11 3.47 21.30 -11.82
C SER A 11 2.38 22.35 -12.00
N GLU A 12 2.74 23.59 -12.39
CA GLU A 12 1.77 24.65 -12.70
C GLU A 12 0.97 24.33 -13.95
N LEU A 13 1.63 23.82 -15.01
CA LEU A 13 0.96 23.40 -16.25
C LEU A 13 -0.08 22.30 -15.96
N TYR A 14 0.28 21.31 -15.13
CA TYR A 14 -0.65 20.26 -14.73
C TYR A 14 -1.85 20.81 -13.96
N VAL A 15 -1.62 21.72 -13.02
CA VAL A 15 -2.71 22.37 -12.27
C VAL A 15 -3.63 23.17 -13.20
N PHE A 16 -3.09 23.88 -14.19
CA PHE A 16 -3.92 24.60 -15.16
C PHE A 16 -4.75 23.67 -16.05
N ALA A 17 -4.14 22.57 -16.52
CA ALA A 17 -4.85 21.57 -17.32
C ALA A 17 -5.99 20.89 -16.53
N LEU A 18 -5.74 20.52 -15.27
CA LEU A 18 -6.77 19.98 -14.38
C LEU A 18 -7.90 21.00 -14.12
N ARG A 19 -7.55 22.26 -13.89
CA ARG A 19 -8.54 23.32 -13.68
C ARG A 19 -9.45 23.48 -14.91
N GLU A 20 -8.88 23.49 -16.11
CA GLU A 20 -9.64 23.55 -17.34
C GLU A 20 -10.59 22.35 -17.48
N LEU A 21 -10.08 21.14 -17.20
CA LEU A 21 -10.85 19.91 -17.23
C LEU A 21 -12.04 19.97 -16.26
N TYR A 22 -11.80 20.34 -15.00
CA TYR A 22 -12.83 20.38 -13.96
C TYR A 22 -13.90 21.44 -14.24
N LEU A 23 -13.51 22.61 -14.77
CA LEU A 23 -14.46 23.64 -15.21
C LEU A 23 -15.36 23.15 -16.35
N LYS A 24 -14.84 22.38 -17.31
CA LYS A 24 -15.63 21.76 -18.40
C LYS A 24 -16.69 20.79 -17.87
N HIS A 25 -16.40 20.11 -16.75
CA HIS A 25 -17.33 19.20 -16.07
C HIS A 25 -18.26 19.91 -15.05
N GLY A 26 -18.28 21.26 -15.04
CA GLY A 26 -19.17 22.04 -14.21
C GLY A 26 -18.78 22.14 -12.73
N PHE A 27 -17.54 21.79 -12.38
CA PHE A 27 -17.04 22.00 -11.03
C PHE A 27 -16.67 23.46 -10.82
N ALA A 28 -17.05 24.03 -9.67
CA ALA A 28 -16.73 25.39 -9.28
C ALA A 28 -15.46 25.45 -8.41
N PRO A 29 -14.63 26.52 -8.53
CA PRO A 29 -13.44 26.65 -7.69
C PRO A 29 -13.80 26.87 -6.24
N TYR A 30 -13.17 26.14 -5.34
CA TYR A 30 -13.30 26.26 -3.89
C TYR A 30 -11.95 26.64 -3.27
N ARG A 31 -11.95 27.67 -2.42
CA ARG A 31 -10.77 28.12 -1.67
C ARG A 31 -10.94 27.85 -0.20
N MET A 32 -9.91 27.30 0.42
CA MET A 32 -9.88 26.96 1.84
C MET A 32 -8.86 27.79 2.60
N ARG A 33 -9.04 27.82 3.91
CA ARG A 33 -8.00 28.34 4.81
C ARG A 33 -6.85 27.34 4.91
N LYS A 34 -5.64 27.83 5.20
CA LYS A 34 -4.46 26.99 5.39
C LYS A 34 -4.46 26.26 6.74
N PHE A 35 -5.24 26.75 7.70
CA PHE A 35 -5.33 26.26 9.07
C PHE A 35 -6.77 26.32 9.58
N GLU A 36 -7.07 25.41 10.50
CA GLU A 36 -8.35 25.28 11.20
C GLU A 36 -8.12 25.16 12.71
N GLU A 37 -9.16 25.24 13.53
CA GLU A 37 -9.08 24.91 14.95
C GLU A 37 -8.72 23.42 15.11
N TYR A 38 -7.75 23.09 16.00
CA TYR A 38 -7.24 21.73 16.20
C TYR A 38 -8.35 20.73 16.57
N ASP A 39 -9.40 21.18 17.25
CA ASP A 39 -10.52 20.34 17.68
C ASP A 39 -11.22 19.66 16.51
N LEU A 40 -11.21 20.24 15.32
CA LEU A 40 -11.73 19.59 14.10
C LEU A 40 -11.01 18.27 13.84
N TYR A 41 -9.69 18.28 13.94
CA TYR A 41 -8.85 17.12 13.67
C TYR A 41 -8.80 16.17 14.86
N ALA A 42 -8.76 16.69 16.09
CA ALA A 42 -8.78 15.87 17.31
C ALA A 42 -10.06 15.03 17.41
N GLY A 43 -11.21 15.59 17.02
CA GLY A 43 -12.50 14.87 17.00
C GLY A 43 -12.66 13.88 15.86
N ASN A 44 -11.77 13.93 14.85
CA ASN A 44 -11.85 13.11 13.64
C ASN A 44 -10.54 12.39 13.31
N LYS A 45 -9.76 12.00 14.33
CA LYS A 45 -8.45 11.35 14.16
C LYS A 45 -8.52 10.08 13.31
N ASP A 46 -9.58 9.29 13.47
CA ASP A 46 -9.78 8.04 12.71
C ASP A 46 -9.89 8.27 11.19
N PHE A 47 -10.04 9.52 10.74
CA PHE A 47 -10.11 9.89 9.32
C PHE A 47 -8.86 10.61 8.82
N LEU A 48 -7.82 10.71 9.63
CA LEU A 48 -6.56 11.31 9.23
C LEU A 48 -5.57 10.24 8.78
N VAL A 49 -4.86 10.51 7.69
CA VAL A 49 -3.78 9.62 7.20
C VAL A 49 -2.62 9.52 8.21
N SER A 50 -2.51 10.49 9.12
CA SER A 50 -1.50 10.53 10.18
C SER A 50 -2.06 11.20 11.42
N ASP A 51 -1.82 10.62 12.59
CA ASP A 51 -2.17 11.20 13.90
C ASP A 51 -1.36 12.47 14.23
N ASN A 52 -0.25 12.68 13.53
CA ASN A 52 0.63 13.82 13.75
C ASN A 52 0.15 15.02 12.93
N VAL A 53 -0.27 16.07 13.64
CA VAL A 53 -0.75 17.32 13.08
C VAL A 53 0.14 18.47 13.56
N ILE A 54 0.54 19.38 12.67
CA ILE A 54 1.28 20.59 13.05
C ILE A 54 0.33 21.54 13.73
N THR A 55 0.60 21.89 14.99
CA THR A 55 -0.22 22.82 15.77
C THR A 55 0.54 24.09 16.14
N PHE A 56 -0.20 25.18 16.32
CA PHE A 56 0.29 26.48 16.80
C PHE A 56 -0.83 27.21 17.55
N THR A 57 -0.48 28.21 18.32
CA THR A 57 -1.45 29.05 19.04
C THR A 57 -1.67 30.35 18.26
N ASP A 58 -2.93 30.72 18.02
CA ASP A 58 -3.26 32.00 17.40
C ASP A 58 -3.14 33.19 18.39
N THR A 59 -3.45 34.39 17.92
CA THR A 59 -3.38 35.62 18.72
C THR A 59 -4.38 35.67 19.87
N ASP A 60 -5.44 34.88 19.81
CA ASP A 60 -6.51 34.77 20.82
C ASP A 60 -6.29 33.61 21.79
N GLY A 61 -5.16 32.90 21.67
CA GLY A 61 -4.80 31.77 22.52
C GLY A 61 -5.46 30.45 22.13
N LYS A 62 -6.13 30.36 20.98
CA LYS A 62 -6.73 29.14 20.47
C LYS A 62 -5.67 28.23 19.85
N LEU A 63 -5.81 26.92 20.07
CA LEU A 63 -4.97 25.92 19.42
C LEU A 63 -5.45 25.71 17.99
N MET A 64 -4.59 26.04 17.05
CA MET A 64 -4.80 25.91 15.61
C MET A 64 -3.97 24.77 15.05
N ALA A 65 -4.35 24.26 13.89
CA ALA A 65 -3.61 23.23 13.17
C ALA A 65 -3.46 23.59 11.70
N LEU A 66 -2.29 23.32 11.11
CA LEU A 66 -2.14 23.31 9.66
C LEU A 66 -2.93 22.13 9.10
N LYS A 67 -3.62 22.36 8.00
CA LYS A 67 -4.55 21.42 7.37
C LYS A 67 -3.86 20.12 6.94
N PRO A 68 -4.13 18.96 7.57
CA PRO A 68 -3.62 17.66 7.15
C PRO A 68 -4.48 17.00 6.07
N ASP A 69 -5.74 17.49 5.93
CA ASP A 69 -6.74 16.95 5.03
C ASP A 69 -7.63 18.07 4.48
N VAL A 70 -7.94 17.98 3.18
CA VAL A 70 -8.76 18.96 2.48
C VAL A 70 -10.25 18.73 2.74
N THR A 71 -10.68 17.47 2.65
CA THR A 71 -12.09 17.07 2.68
C THR A 71 -12.75 17.41 4.02
N LEU A 72 -12.05 17.16 5.15
CA LEU A 72 -12.54 17.55 6.49
C LEU A 72 -12.79 19.06 6.60
N SER A 73 -11.85 19.87 6.11
CA SER A 73 -12.00 21.33 6.11
C SER A 73 -13.16 21.78 5.19
N LEU A 74 -13.29 21.14 4.04
CA LEU A 74 -14.37 21.44 3.08
C LEU A 74 -15.75 21.12 3.69
N ILE A 75 -15.94 19.93 4.24
CA ILE A 75 -17.19 19.50 4.85
C ILE A 75 -17.58 20.44 5.99
N LYS A 76 -16.64 20.77 6.90
CA LYS A 76 -16.90 21.70 8.01
C LYS A 76 -17.43 23.04 7.53
N ASN A 77 -16.84 23.59 6.48
CA ASN A 77 -17.12 24.94 6.00
C ASN A 77 -18.23 25.01 4.92
N SER A 78 -18.75 23.87 4.45
CA SER A 78 -19.87 23.79 3.52
C SER A 78 -21.21 23.66 4.27
N LYS A 79 -22.29 24.04 3.61
CA LYS A 79 -23.66 23.76 4.10
C LYS A 79 -24.04 22.33 3.72
N ASP A 80 -24.82 21.67 4.58
CA ASP A 80 -25.45 20.38 4.26
C ASP A 80 -26.74 20.66 3.47
N GLU A 81 -26.71 20.34 2.19
CA GLU A 81 -27.85 20.53 1.25
C GLU A 81 -28.09 19.18 0.55
N PRO A 82 -28.78 18.25 1.23
CA PRO A 82 -28.90 16.86 0.76
C PRO A 82 -29.75 16.72 -0.52
N ASP A 83 -30.52 17.73 -0.87
CA ASP A 83 -31.38 17.74 -2.05
C ASP A 83 -30.73 18.37 -3.30
N GLU A 84 -29.51 18.91 -3.15
CA GLU A 84 -28.77 19.54 -4.24
C GLU A 84 -27.43 18.86 -4.47
N VAL A 85 -26.99 18.78 -5.73
CA VAL A 85 -25.64 18.29 -6.07
C VAL A 85 -24.68 19.47 -6.10
N ARG A 86 -23.62 19.38 -5.30
CA ARG A 86 -22.53 20.36 -5.30
C ARG A 86 -21.26 19.74 -5.87
N LYS A 87 -20.65 20.43 -6.83
CA LYS A 87 -19.41 20.05 -7.50
C LYS A 87 -18.39 21.15 -7.29
N VAL A 88 -17.32 20.85 -6.59
CA VAL A 88 -16.22 21.80 -6.33
C VAL A 88 -14.87 21.20 -6.64
N PHE A 89 -13.92 22.05 -7.06
CA PHE A 89 -12.53 21.67 -7.20
C PHE A 89 -11.62 22.60 -6.42
N TYR A 90 -10.46 22.09 -6.02
CA TYR A 90 -9.47 22.83 -5.25
C TYR A 90 -8.05 22.58 -5.76
N ASN A 91 -7.15 23.50 -5.39
CA ASN A 91 -5.70 23.32 -5.48
C ASN A 91 -5.11 23.85 -4.18
N GLU A 92 -4.75 22.94 -3.28
CA GLU A 92 -4.45 23.26 -1.89
C GLU A 92 -3.28 22.41 -1.36
N ASN A 93 -2.50 22.99 -0.45
CA ASN A 93 -1.46 22.26 0.25
C ASN A 93 -2.02 21.62 1.52
N VAL A 94 -1.59 20.39 1.77
CA VAL A 94 -1.78 19.69 3.04
C VAL A 94 -0.44 19.40 3.68
N TYR A 95 -0.44 19.25 5.01
CA TYR A 95 0.77 19.11 5.82
C TYR A 95 0.71 17.79 6.58
N ARG A 96 1.57 16.83 6.22
CA ARG A 96 1.56 15.47 6.79
C ARG A 96 2.95 15.05 7.19
N VAL A 97 3.04 14.11 8.15
CA VAL A 97 4.30 13.47 8.50
C VAL A 97 4.63 12.40 7.47
N SER A 98 5.84 12.43 6.95
CA SER A 98 6.34 11.40 6.03
C SER A 98 6.62 10.11 6.79
N LYS A 99 6.06 8.98 6.34
CA LYS A 99 6.43 7.65 6.83
C LYS A 99 7.94 7.43 6.63
N GLY A 100 8.64 7.04 7.68
CA GLY A 100 10.08 6.71 7.66
C GLY A 100 11.03 7.84 8.03
N SER A 101 10.74 9.12 7.75
CA SER A 101 11.62 10.24 8.14
C SER A 101 11.14 11.01 9.38
N ASN A 102 9.91 10.80 9.83
CA ASN A 102 9.22 11.56 10.88
C ASN A 102 9.28 13.08 10.66
N SER A 103 9.50 13.52 9.42
CA SER A 103 9.53 14.93 9.06
C SER A 103 8.21 15.35 8.43
N PHE A 104 7.80 16.59 8.72
CA PHE A 104 6.63 17.17 8.07
C PHE A 104 6.94 17.49 6.61
N ARG A 105 5.95 17.20 5.74
CA ARG A 105 5.97 17.56 4.32
C ARG A 105 4.75 18.40 3.99
N GLU A 106 4.97 19.39 3.16
CA GLU A 106 3.94 20.07 2.41
C GLU A 106 3.67 19.27 1.14
N ILE A 107 2.41 18.93 0.89
CA ILE A 107 1.98 18.10 -0.25
C ILE A 107 0.94 18.89 -1.02
N MET A 108 1.22 19.20 -2.28
CA MET A 108 0.26 19.88 -3.14
C MET A 108 -0.76 18.90 -3.71
N GLN A 109 -2.03 19.22 -3.54
CA GLN A 109 -3.16 18.43 -4.01
C GLN A 109 -4.06 19.28 -4.92
N ALA A 110 -4.37 18.76 -6.11
CA ALA A 110 -5.43 19.27 -6.96
C ALA A 110 -6.55 18.22 -7.00
N GLY A 111 -7.76 18.58 -6.59
CA GLY A 111 -8.81 17.58 -6.45
C GLY A 111 -10.20 18.11 -6.69
N VAL A 112 -11.16 17.21 -6.71
CA VAL A 112 -12.58 17.49 -6.83
C VAL A 112 -13.37 16.83 -5.71
N GLU A 113 -14.44 17.46 -5.30
CA GLU A 113 -15.43 16.92 -4.38
C GLU A 113 -16.84 17.12 -4.94
N CYS A 114 -17.63 16.04 -4.92
CA CYS A 114 -19.02 16.03 -5.31
C CYS A 114 -19.85 15.51 -4.14
N PHE A 115 -20.79 16.31 -3.64
CA PHE A 115 -21.57 15.95 -2.46
C PHE A 115 -22.98 16.49 -2.53
N GLY A 116 -23.89 15.91 -1.74
CA GLY A 116 -25.32 16.23 -1.71
C GLY A 116 -26.18 15.07 -2.19
N ALA A 117 -27.12 15.36 -3.11
CA ALA A 117 -28.03 14.38 -3.73
C ALA A 117 -27.32 13.56 -4.82
N ILE A 118 -26.23 12.86 -4.47
CA ILE A 118 -25.48 12.07 -5.44
C ILE A 118 -26.02 10.64 -5.58
N GLY A 119 -26.12 10.17 -6.82
CA GLY A 119 -26.46 8.81 -7.21
C GLY A 119 -25.35 8.14 -8.01
N THR A 120 -25.70 7.07 -8.71
CA THR A 120 -24.75 6.31 -9.56
C THR A 120 -24.17 7.16 -10.69
N ALA A 121 -24.94 8.07 -11.27
CA ALA A 121 -24.50 8.95 -12.35
C ALA A 121 -23.39 9.91 -11.91
N GLU A 122 -23.53 10.57 -10.74
CA GLU A 122 -22.49 11.45 -10.20
C GLU A 122 -21.25 10.66 -9.78
N ILE A 123 -21.43 9.44 -9.23
CA ILE A 123 -20.32 8.54 -8.88
C ILE A 123 -19.54 8.15 -10.14
N SER A 124 -20.22 7.70 -11.19
CA SER A 124 -19.60 7.35 -12.48
C SER A 124 -18.88 8.53 -13.11
N GLU A 125 -19.50 9.72 -13.05
CA GLU A 125 -18.89 10.96 -13.55
C GLU A 125 -17.56 11.28 -12.83
N VAL A 126 -17.52 11.19 -11.49
CA VAL A 126 -16.31 11.48 -10.71
C VAL A 126 -15.23 10.44 -10.98
N VAL A 127 -15.56 9.15 -11.06
CA VAL A 127 -14.60 8.08 -11.39
C VAL A 127 -14.05 8.26 -12.82
N ARG A 128 -14.91 8.59 -13.79
CA ARG A 128 -14.47 8.91 -15.16
C ARG A 128 -13.58 10.13 -15.18
N LEU A 129 -13.92 11.20 -14.46
CA LEU A 129 -13.11 12.41 -14.35
C LEU A 129 -11.73 12.14 -13.74
N ALA A 130 -11.64 11.20 -12.79
CA ALA A 130 -10.36 10.74 -12.27
C ALA A 130 -9.50 10.08 -13.36
N ALA A 131 -10.09 9.22 -14.19
CA ALA A 131 -9.38 8.61 -15.33
C ALA A 131 -8.99 9.65 -16.39
N GLU A 132 -9.84 10.62 -16.68
CA GLU A 132 -9.54 11.75 -17.59
C GLU A 132 -8.39 12.62 -17.03
N SER A 133 -8.38 12.86 -15.72
CA SER A 133 -7.29 13.59 -15.05
C SER A 133 -5.95 12.89 -15.23
N LEU A 134 -5.89 11.57 -15.08
CA LEU A 134 -4.67 10.78 -15.32
C LEU A 134 -4.23 10.84 -16.78
N ARG A 135 -5.16 10.74 -17.74
CA ARG A 135 -4.87 10.86 -19.17
C ARG A 135 -4.27 12.20 -19.55
N THR A 136 -4.63 13.27 -18.83
CA THR A 136 -4.04 14.61 -19.04
C THR A 136 -2.52 14.61 -18.83
N PHE A 137 -1.99 13.73 -17.98
CA PHE A 137 -0.57 13.64 -17.68
C PHE A 137 0.15 12.60 -18.55
N SER A 138 -0.48 11.44 -18.77
CA SER A 138 0.13 10.34 -19.49
C SER A 138 -0.90 9.44 -20.17
N GLU A 139 -0.62 9.08 -21.43
CA GLU A 139 -1.36 8.03 -22.14
C GLU A 139 -1.13 6.63 -21.49
N TYR A 140 -0.09 6.46 -20.68
CA TYR A 140 0.23 5.23 -19.97
C TYR A 140 -0.21 5.33 -18.51
N SER A 141 -1.52 5.49 -18.30
CA SER A 141 -2.12 5.59 -16.98
C SER A 141 -3.24 4.57 -16.78
N VAL A 142 -3.47 4.17 -15.53
CA VAL A 142 -4.50 3.22 -15.13
C VAL A 142 -5.18 3.72 -13.86
N LEU A 143 -6.52 3.69 -13.84
CA LEU A 143 -7.33 3.89 -12.65
C LEU A 143 -7.77 2.52 -12.11
N ALA A 144 -7.27 2.12 -10.95
CA ALA A 144 -7.68 0.90 -10.28
C ALA A 144 -8.81 1.22 -9.30
N ILE A 145 -9.96 0.55 -9.47
CA ILE A 145 -11.15 0.74 -8.62
C ILE A 145 -11.49 -0.53 -7.85
N SER A 146 -12.02 -0.35 -6.66
CA SER A 146 -12.49 -1.38 -5.74
C SER A 146 -13.85 -1.00 -5.17
N ASN A 147 -14.51 -1.97 -4.52
CA ASN A 147 -15.72 -1.71 -3.73
C ASN A 147 -15.54 -2.28 -2.32
N LEU A 148 -15.50 -1.39 -1.33
CA LEU A 148 -15.28 -1.76 0.07
C LEU A 148 -16.46 -2.51 0.68
N ASP A 149 -17.68 -2.29 0.21
CA ASP A 149 -18.86 -2.96 0.75
C ASP A 149 -18.85 -4.45 0.40
N ILE A 150 -18.41 -4.81 -0.82
CA ILE A 150 -18.20 -6.20 -1.24
C ILE A 150 -17.12 -6.86 -0.37
N LEU A 151 -15.99 -6.19 -0.16
CA LEU A 151 -14.91 -6.70 0.69
C LEU A 151 -15.38 -6.88 2.13
N GLN A 152 -16.07 -5.90 2.69
CA GLN A 152 -16.58 -5.96 4.05
C GLN A 152 -17.58 -7.10 4.23
N ALA A 153 -18.46 -7.32 3.26
CA ALA A 153 -19.42 -8.42 3.30
C ALA A 153 -18.69 -9.78 3.34
N LEU A 154 -17.70 -10.00 2.46
CA LEU A 154 -16.93 -11.24 2.42
C LEU A 154 -16.10 -11.46 3.69
N ILE A 155 -15.44 -10.42 4.20
CA ILE A 155 -14.63 -10.50 5.42
C ILE A 155 -15.51 -10.76 6.65
N THR A 156 -16.68 -10.11 6.73
CA THR A 156 -17.63 -10.32 7.83
C THR A 156 -18.25 -11.73 7.80
N ASP A 157 -18.48 -12.27 6.60
CA ASP A 157 -18.95 -13.66 6.44
C ASP A 157 -17.88 -14.70 6.83
N LEU A 158 -16.58 -14.35 6.71
CA LEU A 158 -15.47 -15.19 7.15
C LEU A 158 -15.31 -15.21 8.67
N THR A 159 -15.38 -14.05 9.31
CA THR A 159 -15.18 -13.92 10.76
C THR A 159 -15.87 -12.71 11.35
N ALA A 160 -16.40 -12.87 12.58
CA ALA A 160 -16.95 -11.79 13.38
C ALA A 160 -15.90 -11.13 14.31
N LYS A 161 -14.69 -11.69 14.41
CA LYS A 161 -13.65 -11.19 15.31
C LYS A 161 -12.90 -10.02 14.66
N ARG A 162 -12.87 -8.89 15.34
CA ARG A 162 -12.25 -7.65 14.83
C ARG A 162 -10.77 -7.81 14.49
N ASP A 163 -10.02 -8.50 15.33
CA ASP A 163 -8.58 -8.69 15.12
C ASP A 163 -8.30 -9.51 13.84
N GLU A 164 -9.09 -10.58 13.60
CA GLU A 164 -9.00 -11.36 12.37
C GLU A 164 -9.44 -10.54 11.15
N GLN A 165 -10.47 -9.71 11.27
CA GLN A 165 -10.89 -8.80 10.19
C GLN A 165 -9.78 -7.81 9.84
N THR A 166 -9.09 -7.23 10.83
CA THR A 166 -7.96 -6.32 10.60
C THR A 166 -6.83 -7.01 9.83
N LEU A 167 -6.47 -8.24 10.22
CA LEU A 167 -5.46 -9.03 9.51
C LEU A 167 -5.89 -9.40 8.08
N LEU A 168 -7.18 -9.69 7.87
CA LEU A 168 -7.73 -9.94 6.54
C LEU A 168 -7.64 -8.69 5.65
N TYR A 169 -8.04 -7.52 6.15
CA TYR A 169 -7.91 -6.26 5.39
C TYR A 169 -6.45 -5.96 5.02
N GLN A 170 -5.52 -6.17 5.95
CA GLN A 170 -4.10 -6.02 5.67
C GLN A 170 -3.66 -6.98 4.56
N ALA A 171 -3.97 -8.28 4.69
CA ALA A 171 -3.62 -9.28 3.68
C ALA A 171 -4.25 -8.99 2.31
N VAL A 172 -5.47 -8.45 2.28
CA VAL A 172 -6.14 -7.97 1.05
C VAL A 172 -5.36 -6.83 0.43
N SER A 173 -4.98 -5.80 1.20
CA SER A 173 -4.23 -4.63 0.71
C SER A 173 -2.85 -4.96 0.18
N GLU A 174 -2.24 -6.02 0.70
CA GLU A 174 -0.94 -6.57 0.30
C GLU A 174 -1.04 -7.59 -0.84
N LYS A 175 -2.27 -7.93 -1.30
CA LYS A 175 -2.50 -9.07 -2.22
C LYS A 175 -1.84 -10.36 -1.73
N ASN A 176 -2.02 -10.71 -0.47
CA ASN A 176 -1.35 -11.79 0.22
C ASN A 176 -2.26 -13.01 0.46
N PRO A 177 -2.38 -13.95 -0.51
CA PRO A 177 -3.17 -15.17 -0.34
C PRO A 177 -2.68 -16.05 0.81
N GLY A 178 -1.35 -16.06 1.03
CA GLY A 178 -0.72 -16.82 2.11
C GLY A 178 -1.13 -16.31 3.49
N GLY A 179 -1.18 -14.99 3.67
CA GLY A 179 -1.64 -14.36 4.90
C GLY A 179 -3.10 -14.66 5.22
N ILE A 180 -3.97 -14.66 4.18
CA ILE A 180 -5.38 -15.02 4.35
C ILE A 180 -5.53 -16.49 4.78
N ARG A 181 -4.83 -17.44 4.13
CA ARG A 181 -4.87 -18.87 4.49
C ARG A 181 -4.32 -19.15 5.87
N ALA A 182 -3.30 -18.40 6.31
CA ALA A 182 -2.67 -18.59 7.63
C ALA A 182 -3.62 -18.39 8.81
N LEU A 183 -4.75 -17.70 8.62
CA LEU A 183 -5.77 -17.52 9.65
C LEU A 183 -6.59 -18.80 9.91
N GLY A 184 -6.52 -19.83 9.05
CA GLY A 184 -7.18 -21.11 9.24
C GLY A 184 -8.71 -21.04 9.30
N LEU A 185 -9.31 -20.09 8.59
CA LEU A 185 -10.76 -19.88 8.52
C LEU A 185 -11.42 -20.87 7.53
N ASP A 186 -12.71 -20.74 7.28
CA ASP A 186 -13.44 -21.58 6.34
C ASP A 186 -12.80 -21.57 4.95
N GLU A 187 -12.44 -22.74 4.42
CA GLU A 187 -11.63 -22.88 3.21
C GLU A 187 -12.36 -22.37 1.95
N GLU A 188 -13.67 -22.64 1.83
CA GLU A 188 -14.45 -22.23 0.65
C GLU A 188 -14.56 -20.71 0.59
N LYS A 189 -14.87 -20.07 1.73
CA LYS A 189 -14.99 -18.62 1.84
C LYS A 189 -13.62 -17.94 1.70
N THR A 190 -12.58 -18.52 2.28
CA THR A 190 -11.19 -18.10 2.12
C THR A 190 -10.77 -18.08 0.66
N GLN A 191 -11.09 -19.15 -0.08
CA GLN A 191 -10.77 -19.21 -1.50
C GLN A 191 -11.55 -18.18 -2.32
N LYS A 192 -12.82 -17.89 -1.99
CA LYS A 192 -13.58 -16.80 -2.63
C LYS A 192 -12.92 -15.44 -2.46
N LEU A 193 -12.43 -15.12 -1.25
CA LEU A 193 -11.72 -13.87 -1.00
C LEU A 193 -10.38 -13.83 -1.76
N ILE A 194 -9.64 -14.93 -1.80
CA ILE A 194 -8.38 -15.04 -2.56
C ILE A 194 -8.64 -14.86 -4.06
N ASP A 195 -9.65 -15.53 -4.62
CA ASP A 195 -10.03 -15.37 -6.02
C ASP A 195 -10.35 -13.92 -6.36
N LEU A 196 -11.05 -13.22 -5.45
CA LEU A 196 -11.39 -11.81 -5.61
C LEU A 196 -10.15 -10.92 -5.65
N ILE A 197 -9.25 -11.03 -4.68
CA ILE A 197 -8.07 -10.15 -4.60
C ILE A 197 -7.01 -10.44 -5.66
N THR A 198 -6.97 -11.67 -6.17
CA THR A 198 -6.04 -12.07 -7.23
C THR A 198 -6.59 -11.80 -8.62
N TRP A 199 -7.90 -11.56 -8.73
CA TRP A 199 -8.50 -11.20 -10.00
C TRP A 199 -8.00 -9.82 -10.48
N HIS A 200 -7.84 -9.68 -11.77
CA HIS A 200 -7.46 -8.43 -12.42
C HIS A 200 -8.00 -8.37 -13.83
N GLY A 201 -8.62 -7.28 -14.19
CA GLY A 201 -9.15 -7.04 -15.52
C GLY A 201 -9.78 -5.66 -15.63
N THR A 202 -10.16 -5.29 -16.83
CA THR A 202 -10.87 -4.04 -17.12
C THR A 202 -12.30 -4.07 -16.59
N VAL A 203 -12.94 -2.91 -16.52
CA VAL A 203 -14.37 -2.84 -16.14
C VAL A 203 -15.26 -3.68 -17.06
N LYS A 204 -14.92 -3.81 -18.35
CA LYS A 204 -15.66 -4.65 -19.32
C LYS A 204 -15.56 -6.14 -18.97
N GLU A 205 -14.38 -6.58 -18.56
CA GLU A 205 -14.12 -7.97 -18.16
C GLU A 205 -14.71 -8.30 -16.78
N ALA A 206 -14.91 -7.29 -15.94
CA ALA A 206 -15.48 -7.44 -14.61
C ALA A 206 -17.01 -7.62 -14.61
N LEU A 207 -17.73 -7.00 -15.55
CA LEU A 207 -19.20 -7.06 -15.60
C LEU A 207 -19.78 -8.47 -15.48
N PRO A 208 -19.29 -9.50 -16.23
CA PRO A 208 -19.79 -10.87 -16.11
C PRO A 208 -19.48 -11.54 -14.77
N MET A 209 -18.60 -10.95 -13.95
CA MET A 209 -18.18 -11.50 -12.67
C MET A 209 -19.00 -10.97 -11.49
N MET A 210 -19.83 -9.95 -11.70
CA MET A 210 -20.56 -9.26 -10.63
C MET A 210 -21.46 -10.20 -9.83
N ASP A 211 -22.20 -11.07 -10.50
CA ASP A 211 -23.05 -12.07 -9.81
C ASP A 211 -22.22 -12.98 -8.89
N LYS A 212 -21.02 -13.37 -9.33
CA LYS A 212 -20.10 -14.23 -8.56
C LYS A 212 -19.55 -13.52 -7.33
N TRP A 213 -19.39 -12.21 -7.41
CA TRP A 213 -18.82 -11.39 -6.32
C TRP A 213 -19.87 -10.79 -5.40
N ALA A 214 -21.16 -11.12 -5.61
CA ALA A 214 -22.27 -10.49 -4.90
C ALA A 214 -22.24 -8.97 -4.99
N GLY A 215 -21.98 -8.46 -6.20
CA GLY A 215 -21.97 -7.01 -6.48
C GLY A 215 -23.32 -6.37 -6.13
N THR A 216 -23.27 -5.15 -5.60
CA THR A 216 -24.47 -4.36 -5.36
C THR A 216 -25.03 -3.81 -6.68
N ASP A 217 -26.36 -3.61 -6.78
CA ASP A 217 -26.99 -3.04 -7.98
C ASP A 217 -26.37 -1.69 -8.37
N ASP A 218 -26.08 -0.83 -7.38
CA ASP A 218 -25.42 0.47 -7.58
C ASP A 218 -24.03 0.31 -8.21
N PHE A 219 -23.22 -0.65 -7.73
CA PHE A 219 -21.89 -0.89 -8.26
C PHE A 219 -21.94 -1.43 -9.68
N CYS A 220 -22.86 -2.38 -9.97
CA CYS A 220 -23.08 -2.89 -11.32
C CYS A 220 -23.44 -1.76 -12.29
N THR A 221 -24.38 -0.87 -11.91
CA THR A 221 -24.78 0.29 -12.72
C THR A 221 -23.60 1.20 -13.02
N VAL A 222 -22.77 1.51 -12.01
CA VAL A 222 -21.57 2.34 -12.20
C VAL A 222 -20.59 1.66 -13.18
N LEU A 223 -20.36 0.34 -13.05
CA LEU A 223 -19.47 -0.38 -13.95
C LEU A 223 -20.00 -0.41 -15.40
N GLU A 224 -21.33 -0.54 -15.61
CA GLU A 224 -21.94 -0.48 -16.92
C GLU A 224 -21.70 0.88 -17.60
N GLU A 225 -21.89 1.98 -16.86
CA GLU A 225 -21.63 3.33 -17.35
C GLU A 225 -20.13 3.54 -17.67
N LEU A 226 -19.22 3.05 -16.81
CA LEU A 226 -17.78 3.13 -17.04
C LEU A 226 -17.33 2.24 -18.20
N ALA A 227 -17.93 1.08 -18.39
CA ALA A 227 -17.64 0.17 -19.52
C ALA A 227 -18.05 0.77 -20.87
N ALA A 228 -19.02 1.66 -20.88
CA ALA A 228 -19.49 2.37 -22.07
C ALA A 228 -18.64 3.60 -22.44
N CYS A 229 -17.75 4.06 -21.54
CA CYS A 229 -16.93 5.24 -21.80
C CYS A 229 -15.67 4.92 -22.64
N ASP A 230 -15.07 5.96 -23.24
CA ASP A 230 -13.86 5.87 -24.06
C ASP A 230 -12.59 5.50 -23.26
N LEU A 231 -12.65 5.53 -21.93
CA LEU A 231 -11.55 5.18 -21.02
C LEU A 231 -11.71 3.81 -20.37
N ALA A 232 -12.71 3.02 -20.76
CA ALA A 232 -13.01 1.73 -20.13
C ALA A 232 -11.79 0.78 -20.07
N ASP A 233 -10.91 0.81 -21.07
CA ASP A 233 -9.71 -0.03 -21.13
C ASP A 233 -8.58 0.45 -20.18
N ARG A 234 -8.74 1.64 -19.58
CA ARG A 234 -7.81 2.22 -18.59
C ARG A 234 -8.34 2.15 -17.16
N ILE A 235 -9.57 1.69 -16.99
CA ILE A 235 -10.18 1.50 -15.67
C ILE A 235 -10.18 0.00 -15.39
N VAL A 236 -9.48 -0.40 -14.35
CA VAL A 236 -9.34 -1.81 -13.96
C VAL A 236 -9.96 -2.04 -12.59
N ILE A 237 -10.48 -3.24 -12.38
CA ILE A 237 -10.98 -3.67 -11.07
C ILE A 237 -9.82 -4.30 -10.31
N ASP A 238 -9.59 -3.83 -9.09
CA ASP A 238 -8.59 -4.37 -8.20
C ASP A 238 -8.99 -4.22 -6.73
N PHE A 239 -9.48 -5.30 -6.15
CA PHE A 239 -9.96 -5.32 -4.77
C PHE A 239 -8.86 -5.18 -3.70
N SER A 240 -7.58 -5.11 -4.09
CA SER A 240 -6.51 -4.73 -3.16
C SER A 240 -6.41 -3.21 -2.91
N VAL A 241 -7.15 -2.40 -3.65
CA VAL A 241 -7.34 -1.00 -3.33
C VAL A 241 -8.31 -0.90 -2.16
N THR A 242 -7.76 -0.83 -0.95
CA THR A 242 -8.49 -0.85 0.33
C THR A 242 -8.08 0.33 1.19
N ASP A 243 -8.12 1.54 0.66
CA ASP A 243 -7.82 2.72 1.47
C ASP A 243 -8.65 2.76 2.74
N ASP A 244 -8.30 3.61 3.67
CA ASP A 244 -8.86 3.66 5.02
C ASP A 244 -10.38 3.39 5.04
N ILE A 245 -10.75 2.17 5.44
CA ILE A 245 -12.14 1.70 5.52
C ILE A 245 -12.98 2.48 6.53
N ASN A 246 -12.34 3.20 7.45
CA ASN A 246 -13.05 4.10 8.35
C ASN A 246 -13.42 5.40 7.63
N TYR A 247 -12.59 5.82 6.66
CA TYR A 247 -12.82 7.03 5.88
C TYR A 247 -13.78 6.77 4.71
N TYR A 248 -13.51 5.75 3.91
CA TYR A 248 -14.23 5.43 2.69
C TYR A 248 -15.28 4.33 2.89
N ASN A 249 -16.25 4.31 2.01
CA ASN A 249 -17.24 3.26 1.82
C ASN A 249 -17.55 3.11 0.33
N GLY A 250 -18.24 2.04 -0.06
CA GLY A 250 -18.57 1.85 -1.46
C GLY A 250 -17.35 1.84 -2.37
N ILE A 251 -17.35 2.68 -3.39
CA ILE A 251 -16.27 2.72 -4.39
C ILE A 251 -15.07 3.51 -3.88
N VAL A 252 -13.89 2.92 -4.01
CA VAL A 252 -12.58 3.56 -3.81
C VAL A 252 -11.71 3.32 -5.02
N PHE A 253 -10.78 4.25 -5.28
CA PHE A 253 -9.92 4.14 -6.46
C PHE A 253 -8.58 4.82 -6.27
N LYS A 254 -7.56 4.29 -6.98
CA LYS A 254 -6.21 4.86 -7.08
C LYS A 254 -5.78 4.97 -8.52
N GLY A 255 -5.15 6.07 -8.85
CA GLY A 255 -4.59 6.33 -10.16
C GLY A 255 -3.09 6.11 -10.20
N PHE A 256 -2.64 5.38 -11.20
CA PHE A 256 -1.24 5.06 -11.42
C PHE A 256 -0.80 5.54 -12.79
N ILE A 257 0.45 6.00 -12.87
CA ILE A 257 1.12 6.33 -14.12
C ILE A 257 2.35 5.45 -14.22
N ARG A 258 2.62 4.94 -15.42
CA ARG A 258 3.80 4.11 -15.69
C ARG A 258 5.08 4.82 -15.27
N ASN A 259 6.03 4.09 -14.69
CA ASN A 259 7.31 4.57 -14.15
C ASN A 259 7.20 5.47 -12.92
N ILE A 260 6.01 5.74 -12.38
CA ILE A 260 5.84 6.32 -11.05
C ILE A 260 5.52 5.18 -10.08
N PRO A 261 6.36 4.94 -9.05
CA PRO A 261 6.22 3.76 -8.18
C PRO A 261 5.05 3.81 -7.21
N VAL A 262 4.44 4.97 -7.05
CA VAL A 262 3.36 5.25 -6.10
C VAL A 262 2.10 5.73 -6.83
N PRO A 263 0.91 5.64 -6.23
CA PRO A 263 -0.29 6.22 -6.81
C PRO A 263 -0.17 7.76 -6.85
N VAL A 264 -0.54 8.34 -7.98
CA VAL A 264 -0.55 9.79 -8.20
C VAL A 264 -1.93 10.42 -7.96
N LEU A 265 -2.95 9.59 -7.79
CA LEU A 265 -4.33 9.99 -7.52
C LEU A 265 -4.95 8.98 -6.55
N SER A 266 -5.75 9.48 -5.61
CA SER A 266 -6.54 8.65 -4.69
C SER A 266 -7.89 9.31 -4.44
N GLY A 267 -8.94 8.50 -4.34
CA GLY A 267 -10.30 8.97 -4.07
C GLY A 267 -11.28 7.85 -3.79
N GLY A 268 -12.53 8.25 -3.50
CA GLY A 268 -13.62 7.31 -3.22
C GLY A 268 -14.82 7.98 -2.60
N GLN A 269 -15.84 7.19 -2.29
CA GLN A 269 -17.02 7.61 -1.54
C GLN A 269 -16.68 7.71 -0.05
N TYR A 270 -17.17 8.77 0.61
CA TYR A 270 -16.91 9.00 2.03
C TYR A 270 -18.17 9.37 2.82
N ASP A 271 -19.27 8.66 2.56
CA ASP A 271 -20.55 8.85 3.27
C ASP A 271 -20.41 8.61 4.78
N ASN A 272 -19.46 7.75 5.21
CA ASN A 272 -19.20 7.50 6.63
C ASN A 272 -18.64 8.74 7.34
N LEU A 273 -17.74 9.47 6.69
CA LEU A 273 -17.25 10.76 7.18
C LEU A 273 -18.38 11.78 7.27
N MET A 274 -19.24 11.87 6.25
CA MET A 274 -20.41 12.76 6.25
C MET A 274 -21.31 12.48 7.46
N LYS A 275 -21.66 11.21 7.71
CA LYS A 275 -22.47 10.79 8.86
C LYS A 275 -21.83 11.17 10.20
N LYS A 276 -20.51 10.96 10.36
CA LYS A 276 -19.79 11.32 11.60
C LYS A 276 -19.78 12.83 11.84
N MET A 277 -19.76 13.61 10.79
CA MET A 277 -19.88 15.07 10.86
C MET A 277 -21.34 15.55 10.92
N HIS A 278 -22.29 14.64 11.22
CA HIS A 278 -23.74 14.92 11.32
C HIS A 278 -24.35 15.49 10.04
N ARG A 279 -23.86 15.02 8.88
CA ARG A 279 -24.38 15.36 7.55
C ARG A 279 -25.23 14.21 7.01
N THR A 280 -26.25 14.56 6.24
CA THR A 280 -27.16 13.60 5.58
C THR A 280 -26.83 13.41 4.10
N SER A 281 -26.06 14.31 3.52
CA SER A 281 -25.55 14.24 2.14
C SER A 281 -24.61 13.05 1.94
N ARG A 282 -24.62 12.48 0.73
CA ARG A 282 -23.61 11.54 0.25
C ARG A 282 -22.44 12.31 -0.35
N ALA A 283 -21.29 11.66 -0.49
CA ALA A 283 -20.11 12.34 -1.02
C ALA A 283 -19.13 11.38 -1.72
N ILE A 284 -18.50 11.89 -2.79
CA ILE A 284 -17.40 11.25 -3.50
C ILE A 284 -16.41 12.31 -3.97
N GLY A 285 -15.12 12.03 -3.93
CA GLY A 285 -14.10 12.93 -4.43
C GLY A 285 -12.77 12.25 -4.65
N PHE A 286 -11.80 13.00 -5.16
CA PHE A 286 -10.42 12.54 -5.29
C PHE A 286 -9.42 13.69 -5.24
N ALA A 287 -8.19 13.35 -4.93
CA ALA A 287 -7.03 14.24 -5.00
C ALA A 287 -5.96 13.68 -5.93
N VAL A 288 -5.39 14.54 -6.77
CA VAL A 288 -4.15 14.31 -7.52
C VAL A 288 -3.00 14.87 -6.70
N TYR A 289 -1.95 14.08 -6.49
CA TYR A 289 -0.71 14.46 -5.81
C TYR A 289 0.27 15.01 -6.85
N THR A 290 0.29 16.34 -7.01
CA THR A 290 1.04 16.97 -8.11
C THR A 290 2.55 16.86 -7.94
N ASP A 291 3.04 16.73 -6.69
CA ASP A 291 4.47 16.54 -6.41
C ASP A 291 4.99 15.19 -6.94
N GLU A 292 4.14 14.16 -7.01
CA GLU A 292 4.51 12.86 -7.56
C GLU A 292 4.65 12.90 -9.09
N LEU A 293 4.04 13.89 -9.75
CA LEU A 293 4.15 14.09 -11.19
C LEU A 293 5.50 14.69 -11.62
N ASP A 294 6.29 15.23 -10.70
CA ASP A 294 7.65 15.73 -10.98
C ASP A 294 8.60 14.60 -11.42
N TYR A 295 8.28 13.35 -11.05
CA TYR A 295 9.01 12.15 -11.50
C TYR A 295 8.69 11.71 -12.93
N LEU A 296 7.69 12.32 -13.60
CA LEU A 296 7.40 12.02 -15.00
C LEU A 296 8.53 12.52 -15.91
N ASP A 297 9.19 11.59 -16.61
CA ASP A 297 10.08 11.95 -17.71
C ASP A 297 9.33 11.88 -19.05
N PRO A 298 9.13 13.03 -19.73
CA PRO A 298 8.44 13.04 -21.03
C PRO A 298 9.15 12.27 -22.13
N SER A 299 10.47 12.05 -21.98
CA SER A 299 11.26 11.28 -22.96
C SER A 299 11.04 9.77 -22.81
N GLU A 300 10.81 9.30 -21.60
CA GLU A 300 10.53 7.89 -21.30
C GLU A 300 9.09 7.48 -21.64
N ALA A 301 8.15 8.42 -21.66
CA ALA A 301 6.78 8.19 -22.10
C ALA A 301 6.66 7.70 -23.57
N LYS A 302 7.77 7.73 -24.33
CA LYS A 302 7.84 7.34 -25.74
C LYS A 302 8.72 6.12 -26.03
N SER A 303 9.41 5.54 -25.03
CA SER A 303 10.34 4.43 -25.29
C SER A 303 9.68 3.06 -25.03
N ASP A 304 9.19 2.44 -26.08
CA ASP A 304 8.65 1.07 -26.09
C ASP A 304 9.68 -0.03 -25.74
N GLY A 305 10.98 0.30 -25.67
CA GLY A 305 12.05 -0.69 -25.63
C GLY A 305 12.52 -1.13 -24.23
N GLN A 306 12.46 -0.28 -23.21
CA GLN A 306 12.92 -0.61 -21.86
C GLN A 306 11.87 -1.34 -21.01
N GLU A 307 10.61 -1.30 -21.39
CA GLU A 307 9.48 -1.84 -20.63
C GLU A 307 9.27 -3.34 -20.72
N ARG A 308 10.00 -4.04 -21.56
CA ARG A 308 9.82 -5.49 -21.72
C ARG A 308 10.38 -6.30 -20.58
N PHE A 309 11.32 -5.76 -19.82
CA PHE A 309 11.98 -6.49 -18.74
C PHE A 309 11.20 -6.42 -17.43
N ILE A 310 11.13 -7.57 -16.75
CA ILE A 310 10.80 -7.62 -15.31
C ILE A 310 12.12 -7.43 -14.55
N ASN A 311 12.22 -6.36 -13.77
CA ASN A 311 13.37 -6.07 -12.91
C ASN A 311 13.21 -6.80 -11.58
N VAL A 312 14.16 -7.66 -11.23
CA VAL A 312 14.09 -8.54 -10.05
C VAL A 312 15.23 -8.24 -9.09
N ALA A 313 14.90 -7.78 -7.90
CA ALA A 313 15.84 -7.61 -6.80
C ALA A 313 15.97 -8.91 -6.00
N LEU A 314 17.15 -9.51 -6.01
CA LEU A 314 17.47 -10.72 -5.24
C LEU A 314 18.36 -10.40 -4.04
N PRO A 315 18.14 -11.03 -2.86
CA PRO A 315 19.00 -10.86 -1.71
C PRO A 315 20.36 -11.52 -1.95
N LYS A 316 21.46 -10.82 -1.61
CA LYS A 316 22.81 -11.42 -1.66
C LYS A 316 22.95 -12.58 -0.68
N GLY A 317 23.72 -13.63 -1.07
CA GLY A 317 24.08 -14.76 -0.26
C GLY A 317 23.20 -15.99 -0.48
N ARG A 318 23.34 -16.99 0.40
CA ARG A 318 22.71 -18.32 0.27
C ARG A 318 21.21 -18.30 -0.06
N LEU A 319 20.47 -17.40 0.58
CA LEU A 319 19.03 -17.26 0.31
C LEU A 319 18.78 -16.88 -1.15
N GLY A 320 19.52 -15.88 -1.65
CA GLY A 320 19.36 -15.41 -3.04
C GLY A 320 19.74 -16.47 -4.07
N GLU A 321 20.79 -17.25 -3.82
CA GLU A 321 21.19 -18.36 -4.69
C GLU A 321 20.10 -19.43 -4.77
N ASN A 322 19.52 -19.81 -3.61
CA ASN A 322 18.41 -20.76 -3.55
C ASN A 322 17.17 -20.24 -4.28
N VAL A 323 16.85 -18.95 -4.09
CA VAL A 323 15.72 -18.30 -4.76
C VAL A 323 15.96 -18.21 -6.26
N TYR A 324 17.17 -17.83 -6.69
CA TYR A 324 17.49 -17.81 -8.12
C TYR A 324 17.31 -19.19 -8.77
N ALA A 325 17.67 -20.26 -8.07
CA ALA A 325 17.45 -21.62 -8.57
C ALA A 325 15.96 -21.92 -8.82
N LEU A 326 15.04 -21.41 -7.98
CA LEU A 326 13.60 -21.53 -8.21
C LEU A 326 13.17 -20.76 -9.47
N PHE A 327 13.68 -19.54 -9.65
CA PHE A 327 13.40 -18.74 -10.86
C PHE A 327 13.93 -19.44 -12.13
N ALA A 328 15.12 -20.01 -12.08
CA ALA A 328 15.69 -20.75 -13.20
C ALA A 328 14.84 -22.00 -13.55
N LYS A 329 14.39 -22.78 -12.55
CA LYS A 329 13.46 -23.91 -12.75
C LYS A 329 12.12 -23.49 -13.33
N ALA A 330 11.62 -22.31 -12.97
CA ALA A 330 10.41 -21.74 -13.53
C ALA A 330 10.60 -21.17 -14.95
N GLY A 331 11.80 -21.33 -15.56
CA GLY A 331 12.09 -20.92 -16.93
C GLY A 331 12.60 -19.49 -17.08
N TYR A 332 13.05 -18.86 -16.00
CA TYR A 332 13.59 -17.49 -15.98
C TYR A 332 15.10 -17.48 -15.69
N GLU A 333 15.82 -18.39 -16.32
CA GLU A 333 17.27 -18.53 -16.17
C GLU A 333 18.03 -17.33 -16.73
N CYS A 334 19.12 -16.95 -16.06
CA CYS A 334 20.12 -15.99 -16.49
C CYS A 334 21.49 -16.47 -15.99
N PRO A 335 22.16 -17.42 -16.69
CA PRO A 335 23.34 -18.11 -16.18
C PRO A 335 24.49 -17.17 -15.78
N GLU A 336 24.63 -16.03 -16.44
CA GLU A 336 25.67 -15.03 -16.17
C GLU A 336 25.65 -14.53 -14.70
N ILE A 337 24.49 -14.59 -14.01
CA ILE A 337 24.38 -14.16 -12.61
C ILE A 337 25.19 -15.05 -11.63
N LEU A 338 25.51 -16.28 -12.03
CA LEU A 338 26.27 -17.24 -11.23
C LEU A 338 27.79 -17.16 -11.51
N GLU A 339 28.21 -16.40 -12.52
CA GLU A 339 29.62 -16.25 -12.87
C GLU A 339 30.33 -15.28 -11.92
N GLU A 340 31.60 -15.57 -11.59
CA GLU A 340 32.44 -14.61 -10.86
C GLU A 340 32.75 -13.39 -11.74
N ASN A 341 31.99 -12.33 -11.57
CA ASN A 341 32.20 -11.08 -12.29
C ASN A 341 31.85 -9.87 -11.39
N ARG A 342 32.08 -8.65 -11.89
CA ARG A 342 31.78 -7.39 -11.19
C ARG A 342 30.53 -6.69 -11.69
N LYS A 343 29.75 -7.35 -12.55
CA LYS A 343 28.50 -6.79 -13.04
C LYS A 343 27.51 -6.63 -11.89
N LEU A 344 26.69 -5.61 -11.98
CA LEU A 344 25.63 -5.31 -11.00
C LEU A 344 24.26 -5.72 -11.53
N ILE A 345 24.12 -5.79 -12.87
CA ILE A 345 22.87 -6.09 -13.57
C ILE A 345 23.14 -7.25 -14.54
N PHE A 346 22.22 -8.21 -14.54
CA PHE A 346 22.27 -9.42 -15.36
C PHE A 346 20.95 -9.52 -16.14
N GLU A 347 21.03 -9.67 -17.46
CA GLU A 347 19.88 -9.62 -18.34
C GLU A 347 19.75 -10.90 -19.17
N ASN A 348 18.52 -11.37 -19.29
CA ASN A 348 18.16 -12.36 -20.30
C ASN A 348 17.06 -11.77 -21.19
N PRO A 349 17.41 -11.25 -22.39
CA PRO A 349 16.45 -10.63 -23.31
C PRO A 349 15.39 -11.58 -23.85
N GLU A 350 15.70 -12.89 -23.99
CA GLU A 350 14.75 -13.90 -24.45
C GLU A 350 13.63 -14.14 -23.43
N LYS A 351 13.98 -14.11 -22.15
CA LYS A 351 13.04 -14.28 -21.03
C LYS A 351 12.45 -12.95 -20.56
N GLN A 352 12.93 -11.84 -21.09
CA GLN A 352 12.53 -10.48 -20.71
C GLN A 352 12.68 -10.25 -19.19
N ILE A 353 13.78 -10.72 -18.59
CA ILE A 353 14.06 -10.61 -17.16
C ILE A 353 15.44 -9.97 -16.94
N ARG A 354 15.52 -9.17 -15.87
CA ARG A 354 16.74 -8.49 -15.43
C ARG A 354 16.89 -8.70 -13.93
N TYR A 355 18.01 -9.20 -13.50
CA TYR A 355 18.35 -9.46 -12.10
C TYR A 355 19.42 -8.52 -11.59
N PHE A 356 19.35 -8.23 -10.29
CA PHE A 356 20.45 -7.59 -9.59
C PHE A 356 20.46 -8.02 -8.10
N TRP A 357 21.70 -8.07 -7.54
CA TRP A 357 21.90 -8.45 -6.17
C TRP A 357 21.91 -7.24 -5.26
N VAL A 358 21.10 -7.25 -4.21
CA VAL A 358 21.09 -6.24 -3.15
C VAL A 358 21.24 -6.89 -1.77
N LYS A 359 21.54 -6.08 -0.75
CA LYS A 359 21.50 -6.60 0.62
C LYS A 359 20.09 -7.07 0.96
N PRO A 360 19.93 -8.17 1.74
CA PRO A 360 18.61 -8.66 2.13
C PRO A 360 17.70 -7.60 2.76
N SER A 361 18.26 -6.70 3.60
CA SER A 361 17.52 -5.59 4.22
C SER A 361 17.00 -4.55 3.22
N ASP A 362 17.59 -4.46 2.03
CA ASP A 362 17.35 -3.37 1.10
C ASP A 362 16.38 -3.78 -0.03
N VAL A 363 16.15 -5.10 -0.23
CA VAL A 363 15.28 -5.60 -1.32
C VAL A 363 13.92 -4.92 -1.30
N ALA A 364 13.28 -4.85 -0.13
CA ALA A 364 11.94 -4.30 0.00
C ALA A 364 11.87 -2.83 -0.45
N ILE A 365 12.87 -2.02 -0.11
CA ILE A 365 12.89 -0.60 -0.50
C ILE A 365 13.14 -0.42 -2.03
N TYR A 366 13.95 -1.30 -2.65
CA TYR A 366 14.12 -1.28 -4.10
C TYR A 366 12.82 -1.59 -4.84
N VAL A 367 12.01 -2.50 -4.30
CA VAL A 367 10.68 -2.82 -4.84
C VAL A 367 9.70 -1.69 -4.56
N GLU A 368 9.61 -1.22 -3.32
CA GLU A 368 8.69 -0.12 -2.93
C GLU A 368 8.92 1.13 -3.77
N ARG A 369 10.19 1.47 -4.03
CA ARG A 369 10.58 2.65 -4.82
C ARG A 369 10.57 2.43 -6.33
N GLY A 370 10.16 1.26 -6.82
CA GLY A 370 10.02 0.95 -8.24
C GLY A 370 11.34 0.77 -9.00
N ALA A 371 12.49 0.71 -8.32
CA ALA A 371 13.75 0.33 -8.93
C ALA A 371 13.75 -1.15 -9.35
N ALA A 372 12.97 -1.97 -8.66
CA ALA A 372 12.61 -3.32 -9.05
C ALA A 372 11.10 -3.45 -9.18
N ASP A 373 10.65 -4.22 -10.18
CA ASP A 373 9.23 -4.56 -10.32
C ASP A 373 8.79 -5.60 -9.29
N ILE A 374 9.68 -6.56 -9.04
CA ILE A 374 9.53 -7.62 -8.04
C ILE A 374 10.84 -7.84 -7.28
N GLY A 375 10.74 -8.50 -6.15
CA GLY A 375 11.94 -8.90 -5.38
C GLY A 375 11.61 -9.99 -4.40
N VAL A 376 12.66 -10.51 -3.73
CA VAL A 376 12.49 -11.52 -2.69
C VAL A 376 13.07 -11.02 -1.38
N ALA A 377 12.20 -10.86 -0.39
CA ALA A 377 12.56 -10.42 0.96
C ALA A 377 12.11 -11.44 2.00
N GLY A 378 12.83 -11.52 3.12
CA GLY A 378 12.38 -12.29 4.27
C GLY A 378 11.13 -11.66 4.91
N LYS A 379 10.24 -12.49 5.45
CA LYS A 379 9.04 -12.00 6.17
C LYS A 379 9.41 -11.12 7.37
N ASP A 380 10.59 -11.33 7.98
CA ASP A 380 11.16 -10.48 9.03
C ASP A 380 11.35 -9.02 8.57
N ILE A 381 11.85 -8.81 7.34
CA ILE A 381 12.03 -7.48 6.74
C ILE A 381 10.66 -6.81 6.47
N LEU A 382 9.70 -7.59 5.99
CA LEU A 382 8.35 -7.07 5.75
C LEU A 382 7.65 -6.65 7.04
N LEU A 383 7.79 -7.46 8.10
CA LEU A 383 7.23 -7.15 9.42
C LEU A 383 7.94 -5.98 10.10
N GLU A 384 9.27 -5.88 10.00
CA GLU A 384 10.02 -4.81 10.66
C GLU A 384 9.81 -3.44 10.01
N TYR A 385 9.79 -3.37 8.67
CA TYR A 385 9.78 -2.09 7.95
C TYR A 385 8.41 -1.69 7.40
N GLY A 386 7.45 -2.62 7.28
CA GLY A 386 6.12 -2.38 6.74
C GLY A 386 6.11 -1.70 5.37
N PRO A 387 6.88 -2.20 4.37
CA PRO A 387 6.97 -1.58 3.05
C PRO A 387 5.62 -1.64 2.32
N ASP A 388 5.30 -0.62 1.54
CA ASP A 388 4.06 -0.57 0.75
C ASP A 388 4.19 -1.38 -0.56
N VAL A 389 4.15 -2.71 -0.44
CA VAL A 389 4.32 -3.66 -1.55
C VAL A 389 3.21 -4.71 -1.55
N ASN A 390 3.03 -5.41 -2.67
CA ASN A 390 2.24 -6.63 -2.72
C ASN A 390 3.09 -7.82 -2.27
N GLU A 391 2.56 -8.73 -1.44
CA GLU A 391 3.18 -9.99 -1.03
C GLU A 391 2.52 -11.15 -1.78
N LEU A 392 3.09 -11.51 -2.94
CA LEU A 392 2.40 -12.37 -3.91
C LEU A 392 2.50 -13.87 -3.60
N LEU A 393 3.63 -14.33 -3.06
CA LEU A 393 3.89 -15.75 -2.87
C LEU A 393 4.88 -16.00 -1.72
N ASP A 394 4.58 -17.01 -0.90
CA ASP A 394 5.55 -17.61 0.01
C ASP A 394 6.40 -18.62 -0.78
N LEU A 395 7.69 -18.34 -0.88
CA LEU A 395 8.65 -19.22 -1.59
C LEU A 395 9.06 -20.44 -0.78
N ASN A 396 8.55 -20.57 0.44
CA ASN A 396 8.75 -21.74 1.30
C ASN A 396 10.22 -22.09 1.56
N THR A 397 11.14 -21.15 1.33
CA THR A 397 12.60 -21.27 1.52
C THR A 397 13.10 -20.28 2.57
N GLY A 398 14.27 -20.54 3.15
CA GLY A 398 14.83 -19.72 4.22
C GLY A 398 13.98 -19.74 5.50
N LYS A 399 13.35 -20.90 5.79
CA LYS A 399 12.45 -21.06 6.93
C LYS A 399 13.18 -20.89 8.24
N CYS A 400 12.66 -19.99 9.07
CA CYS A 400 13.09 -19.76 10.44
C CYS A 400 11.90 -19.19 11.23
N ARG A 401 12.11 -18.72 12.43
CA ARG A 401 11.09 -18.08 13.24
C ARG A 401 11.63 -16.84 13.93
N MET A 402 10.82 -15.83 14.07
CA MET A 402 11.05 -14.73 14.99
C MET A 402 10.67 -15.19 16.38
N ALA A 403 11.56 -15.07 17.36
CA ALA A 403 11.33 -15.60 18.70
C ALA A 403 11.92 -14.70 19.79
N VAL A 404 11.31 -14.79 20.96
CA VAL A 404 11.87 -14.30 22.22
C VAL A 404 12.78 -15.36 22.77
N ALA A 405 14.02 -15.00 23.14
CA ALA A 405 14.93 -15.89 23.83
C ALA A 405 15.54 -15.21 25.06
N ALA A 406 15.87 -16.03 26.06
CA ALA A 406 16.45 -15.58 27.34
C ALA A 406 17.49 -16.57 27.83
N LEU A 407 18.25 -16.21 28.86
CA LEU A 407 19.09 -17.12 29.58
C LEU A 407 18.26 -18.26 30.16
N LYS A 408 18.77 -19.48 30.11
CA LYS A 408 18.09 -20.65 30.65
C LYS A 408 17.71 -20.47 32.12
N GLY A 409 16.42 -20.68 32.41
CA GLY A 409 15.88 -20.50 33.75
C GLY A 409 15.54 -19.03 34.08
N TYR A 410 15.53 -18.14 33.10
CA TYR A 410 15.12 -16.75 33.27
C TYR A 410 13.69 -16.67 33.84
N GLN A 411 13.51 -15.78 34.83
CA GLN A 411 12.19 -15.44 35.36
C GLN A 411 11.96 -13.94 35.17
N GLU A 412 10.87 -13.59 34.56
CA GLU A 412 10.54 -12.20 34.27
C GLU A 412 10.17 -11.43 35.55
N ASP A 413 10.78 -10.26 35.74
CA ASP A 413 10.40 -9.29 36.74
C ASP A 413 9.37 -8.31 36.15
N THR A 414 8.12 -8.48 36.53
CA THR A 414 7.02 -7.64 36.02
C THR A 414 6.92 -6.28 36.70
N ASN A 415 7.74 -5.99 37.74
CA ASN A 415 7.70 -4.72 38.47
C ASN A 415 8.51 -3.60 37.80
N ARG A 416 9.19 -3.89 36.71
CA ARG A 416 9.98 -2.92 35.94
C ARG A 416 9.80 -3.14 34.45
N ALA A 417 10.19 -2.14 33.63
CA ALA A 417 10.25 -2.30 32.19
C ALA A 417 11.20 -3.45 31.81
N LEU A 418 10.78 -4.27 30.83
CA LEU A 418 11.54 -5.39 30.32
C LEU A 418 12.57 -4.90 29.30
N ARG A 419 13.87 -5.15 29.56
CA ARG A 419 14.94 -4.76 28.64
C ARG A 419 15.07 -5.80 27.51
N VAL A 420 14.82 -5.35 26.28
CA VAL A 420 14.78 -6.19 25.08
C VAL A 420 15.87 -5.78 24.12
N ALA A 421 16.90 -6.63 23.91
CA ALA A 421 17.88 -6.37 22.87
C ALA A 421 17.43 -7.01 21.55
N THR A 422 17.47 -6.24 20.47
CA THR A 422 16.99 -6.70 19.17
C THR A 422 17.51 -5.83 18.03
N LYS A 423 17.59 -6.41 16.84
CA LYS A 423 17.68 -5.70 15.57
C LYS A 423 16.29 -5.29 15.04
N PHE A 424 15.25 -5.97 15.48
CA PHE A 424 13.87 -5.89 15.00
C PHE A 424 13.02 -5.11 16.00
N THR A 425 13.23 -3.80 16.01
CA THR A 425 12.66 -2.90 17.05
C THR A 425 11.16 -2.72 16.92
N ASN A 426 10.62 -2.72 15.70
CA ASN A 426 9.20 -2.58 15.46
C ASN A 426 8.46 -3.88 15.80
N ILE A 427 8.99 -5.03 15.36
CA ILE A 427 8.43 -6.35 15.72
C ILE A 427 8.38 -6.51 17.24
N ALA A 428 9.46 -6.18 17.96
CA ALA A 428 9.49 -6.27 19.41
C ALA A 428 8.47 -5.34 20.07
N ARG A 429 8.36 -4.10 19.59
CA ARG A 429 7.41 -3.11 20.12
C ARG A 429 5.97 -3.59 19.94
N ASP A 430 5.60 -3.98 18.73
CA ASP A 430 4.23 -4.40 18.40
C ASP A 430 3.84 -5.66 19.18
N PHE A 431 4.75 -6.62 19.31
CA PHE A 431 4.52 -7.84 20.06
C PHE A 431 4.23 -7.56 21.54
N TYR A 432 5.05 -6.75 22.21
CA TYR A 432 4.87 -6.44 23.62
C TYR A 432 3.74 -5.44 23.88
N GLN A 433 3.49 -4.53 22.94
CA GLN A 433 2.33 -3.62 22.99
C GLN A 433 1.02 -4.41 22.93
N SER A 434 0.93 -5.45 22.08
CA SER A 434 -0.25 -6.33 22.02
C SER A 434 -0.52 -7.07 23.33
N LYS A 435 0.53 -7.27 24.14
CA LYS A 435 0.45 -7.89 25.48
C LYS A 435 0.27 -6.87 26.62
N GLY A 436 0.22 -5.59 26.31
CA GLY A 436 0.16 -4.53 27.32
C GLY A 436 1.40 -4.47 28.22
N ARG A 437 2.56 -4.91 27.73
CA ARG A 437 3.83 -4.98 28.46
C ARG A 437 4.75 -3.83 28.09
N ASP A 438 5.19 -3.06 29.08
CA ASP A 438 6.18 -1.99 28.91
C ASP A 438 7.58 -2.56 28.73
N ILE A 439 8.29 -2.07 27.71
CA ILE A 439 9.63 -2.54 27.33
C ILE A 439 10.62 -1.39 27.13
N ASP A 440 11.89 -1.65 27.43
CA ASP A 440 13.03 -0.81 27.09
C ASP A 440 13.84 -1.48 25.97
N ILE A 441 13.76 -0.90 24.76
CA ILE A 441 14.39 -1.49 23.57
C ILE A 441 15.83 -1.05 23.43
N ILE A 442 16.73 -2.02 23.38
CA ILE A 442 18.16 -1.86 23.12
C ILE A 442 18.43 -2.31 21.68
N HIS A 443 18.54 -1.35 20.77
CA HIS A 443 18.80 -1.64 19.36
C HIS A 443 20.25 -2.06 19.15
N LEU A 444 20.45 -3.27 18.60
CA LEU A 444 21.73 -3.82 18.22
C LEU A 444 21.72 -4.29 16.76
N ASN A 445 22.86 -4.17 16.07
CA ASN A 445 22.97 -4.56 14.66
C ASN A 445 23.43 -6.02 14.44
N GLY A 446 23.91 -6.69 15.48
CA GLY A 446 24.39 -8.08 15.42
C GLY A 446 24.91 -8.55 16.76
N SER A 447 25.26 -9.85 16.87
CA SER A 447 25.69 -10.52 18.09
C SER A 447 24.75 -10.27 19.26
N ILE A 448 23.45 -10.35 18.99
CA ILE A 448 22.37 -9.97 19.90
C ILE A 448 22.36 -10.89 21.13
N GLU A 449 22.79 -12.14 20.94
CA GLU A 449 22.88 -13.16 22.00
C GLU A 449 23.83 -12.77 23.14
N LEU A 450 24.80 -11.88 22.89
CA LEU A 450 25.69 -11.38 23.93
C LEU A 450 25.00 -10.48 24.95
N ALA A 451 23.91 -9.82 24.57
CA ALA A 451 23.26 -8.83 25.42
C ALA A 451 22.76 -9.42 26.76
N PRO A 452 22.00 -10.52 26.81
CA PRO A 452 21.58 -11.11 28.08
C PRO A 452 22.75 -11.77 28.84
N ILE A 453 23.74 -12.30 28.13
CA ILE A 453 24.94 -12.94 28.76
C ILE A 453 25.75 -11.91 29.53
N LEU A 454 25.85 -10.68 29.00
CA LEU A 454 26.59 -9.59 29.62
C LEU A 454 25.71 -8.70 30.53
N GLY A 455 24.43 -9.06 30.71
CA GLY A 455 23.50 -8.30 31.56
C GLY A 455 23.04 -6.98 30.96
N LEU A 456 23.26 -6.75 29.66
CA LEU A 456 22.79 -5.56 28.95
C LEU A 456 21.26 -5.58 28.79
N SER A 457 20.67 -6.74 28.48
CA SER A 457 19.23 -6.94 28.37
C SER A 457 18.77 -8.13 29.22
N ASP A 458 17.48 -8.24 29.41
CA ASP A 458 16.86 -9.38 30.08
C ASP A 458 16.56 -10.52 29.10
N ILE A 459 16.14 -10.15 27.90
CA ILE A 459 15.78 -11.04 26.81
C ILE A 459 16.26 -10.47 25.47
N ILE A 460 16.14 -11.29 24.44
CA ILE A 460 16.33 -10.89 23.05
C ILE A 460 15.10 -11.21 22.20
N VAL A 461 14.89 -10.45 21.15
CA VAL A 461 13.98 -10.79 20.05
C VAL A 461 14.83 -10.91 18.79
N ASP A 462 14.90 -12.11 18.22
CA ASP A 462 15.74 -12.39 17.06
C ASP A 462 15.22 -13.56 16.23
N ILE A 463 15.83 -13.74 15.05
CA ILE A 463 15.58 -14.86 14.15
C ILE A 463 16.25 -16.13 14.70
N VAL A 464 15.49 -17.21 14.77
CA VAL A 464 15.99 -18.53 15.18
C VAL A 464 15.73 -19.53 14.07
N GLU A 465 16.80 -20.02 13.42
CA GLU A 465 16.73 -21.08 12.42
C GLU A 465 16.74 -22.46 13.13
N THR A 466 17.89 -22.92 13.61
CA THR A 466 18.05 -24.22 14.31
C THR A 466 18.07 -24.09 15.83
N GLY A 467 18.35 -22.91 16.34
CA GLY A 467 18.55 -22.64 17.77
C GLY A 467 19.89 -23.14 18.33
N THR A 468 20.82 -23.57 17.48
CA THR A 468 22.14 -24.08 17.92
C THR A 468 22.93 -22.98 18.64
N THR A 469 23.01 -21.77 18.07
CA THR A 469 23.70 -20.63 18.69
C THR A 469 23.14 -20.30 20.07
N LEU A 470 21.83 -20.33 20.23
CA LEU A 470 21.18 -20.08 21.54
C LEU A 470 21.60 -21.14 22.55
N LYS A 471 21.54 -22.44 22.19
CA LYS A 471 21.89 -23.56 23.08
C LYS A 471 23.36 -23.52 23.50
N GLU A 472 24.27 -23.25 22.58
CA GLU A 472 25.71 -23.15 22.86
C GLU A 472 26.04 -22.00 23.82
N ASN A 473 25.18 -20.95 23.85
CA ASN A 473 25.35 -19.79 24.71
C ASN A 473 24.42 -19.79 25.94
N ASN A 474 23.87 -20.94 26.31
CA ASN A 474 22.97 -21.10 27.47
C ASN A 474 21.70 -20.23 27.41
N LEU A 475 21.20 -19.99 26.18
CA LEU A 475 19.94 -19.34 25.92
C LEU A 475 18.90 -20.38 25.49
N GLU A 476 17.64 -20.07 25.74
CA GLU A 476 16.51 -20.87 25.27
C GLU A 476 15.41 -19.97 24.70
N VAL A 477 14.66 -20.51 23.73
CA VAL A 477 13.47 -19.85 23.20
C VAL A 477 12.38 -19.89 24.28
N VAL A 478 11.89 -18.72 24.66
CA VAL A 478 10.81 -18.54 25.62
C VAL A 478 9.46 -18.54 24.90
N GLU A 479 9.38 -17.86 23.77
CA GLU A 479 8.15 -17.71 23.01
C GLU A 479 8.42 -17.47 21.52
N GLU A 480 7.57 -18.00 20.65
CA GLU A 480 7.61 -17.76 19.21
C GLU A 480 6.68 -16.61 18.85
N ILE A 481 7.17 -15.64 18.05
CA ILE A 481 6.41 -14.46 17.63
C ILE A 481 5.75 -14.73 16.28
N ALA A 482 6.51 -15.16 15.27
CA ALA A 482 6.02 -15.40 13.94
C ALA A 482 6.91 -16.37 13.14
N PRO A 483 6.33 -17.21 12.26
CA PRO A 483 7.10 -17.96 11.27
C PRO A 483 7.65 -17.02 10.19
N ILE A 484 8.89 -17.28 9.78
CA ILE A 484 9.61 -16.48 8.77
C ILE A 484 9.99 -17.38 7.60
N SER A 485 9.77 -16.87 6.38
CA SER A 485 10.24 -17.46 5.12
C SER A 485 10.43 -16.37 4.08
N ALA A 486 11.05 -16.70 2.96
CA ALA A 486 11.25 -15.79 1.84
C ALA A 486 9.92 -15.53 1.11
N ARG A 487 9.62 -14.26 0.83
CA ARG A 487 8.42 -13.80 0.17
C ARG A 487 8.74 -13.15 -1.16
N LEU A 488 7.99 -13.53 -2.20
CA LEU A 488 7.97 -12.80 -3.46
C LEU A 488 7.11 -11.56 -3.27
N ILE A 489 7.70 -10.40 -3.45
CA ILE A 489 7.03 -9.11 -3.33
C ILE A 489 7.03 -8.37 -4.66
N ALA A 490 6.06 -7.49 -4.87
CA ALA A 490 5.95 -6.67 -6.08
C ALA A 490 5.61 -5.21 -5.75
N ASN A 491 6.17 -4.30 -6.54
CA ASN A 491 5.75 -2.90 -6.52
C ASN A 491 4.30 -2.78 -6.97
N LYS A 492 3.48 -2.03 -6.24
CA LYS A 492 2.04 -1.89 -6.51
C LYS A 492 1.74 -1.26 -7.87
N SER A 493 2.52 -0.27 -8.28
CA SER A 493 2.38 0.38 -9.59
C SER A 493 2.84 -0.54 -10.72
N SER A 494 4.05 -1.12 -10.63
CA SER A 494 4.56 -2.08 -11.62
C SER A 494 3.60 -3.25 -11.83
N TYR A 495 2.97 -3.74 -10.76
CA TYR A 495 1.97 -4.80 -10.85
C TYR A 495 0.77 -4.42 -11.71
N LYS A 496 0.34 -3.14 -11.75
CA LYS A 496 -0.77 -2.70 -12.61
C LYS A 496 -0.44 -2.77 -14.10
N PHE A 497 0.80 -2.44 -14.46
CA PHE A 497 1.23 -2.38 -15.86
C PHE A 497 1.83 -3.69 -16.40
N LYS A 498 2.39 -4.53 -15.51
CA LYS A 498 3.11 -5.77 -15.86
C LYS A 498 2.43 -7.02 -15.29
N ASN A 499 1.17 -6.95 -14.87
CA ASN A 499 0.51 -8.04 -14.15
C ASN A 499 0.49 -9.35 -14.92
N ALA A 500 0.28 -9.31 -16.24
CA ALA A 500 0.26 -10.51 -17.07
C ALA A 500 1.62 -11.25 -17.06
N CYS A 501 2.73 -10.50 -17.08
CA CYS A 501 4.07 -11.06 -17.01
C CYS A 501 4.42 -11.54 -15.59
N ILE A 502 4.12 -10.71 -14.57
CA ILE A 502 4.33 -11.06 -13.16
C ILE A 502 3.46 -12.27 -12.78
N GLY A 503 2.21 -12.31 -13.22
CA GLY A 503 1.31 -13.44 -12.96
C GLY A 503 1.80 -14.77 -13.57
N LYS A 504 2.34 -14.74 -14.78
CA LYS A 504 2.98 -15.92 -15.37
C LYS A 504 4.17 -16.40 -14.56
N LEU A 505 5.00 -15.47 -14.09
CA LEU A 505 6.16 -15.79 -13.24
C LEU A 505 5.70 -16.39 -11.90
N VAL A 506 4.71 -15.79 -11.23
CA VAL A 506 4.13 -16.29 -9.97
C VAL A 506 3.57 -17.69 -10.13
N ASN A 507 2.84 -17.96 -11.23
CA ASN A 507 2.29 -19.28 -11.53
C ASN A 507 3.41 -20.31 -11.75
N GLY A 508 4.44 -19.97 -12.55
CA GLY A 508 5.59 -20.85 -12.77
C GLY A 508 6.33 -21.18 -11.48
N LEU A 509 6.57 -20.19 -10.61
CA LEU A 509 7.17 -20.42 -9.30
C LEU A 509 6.27 -21.30 -8.41
N SER A 510 4.96 -21.09 -8.44
CA SER A 510 4.00 -21.89 -7.66
C SER A 510 3.98 -23.36 -8.10
N GLU A 511 4.14 -23.64 -9.39
CA GLU A 511 4.26 -25.00 -9.92
C GLU A 511 5.55 -25.69 -9.44
N VAL A 512 6.67 -25.01 -9.57
CA VAL A 512 7.99 -25.51 -9.05
C VAL A 512 7.92 -25.82 -7.56
N LEU A 513 7.30 -24.95 -6.77
CA LEU A 513 7.16 -25.16 -5.31
C LEU A 513 6.26 -26.36 -4.97
N LYS A 514 5.24 -26.66 -5.78
CA LYS A 514 4.39 -27.85 -5.60
C LYS A 514 5.16 -29.13 -5.90
N GLU A 515 6.00 -29.13 -6.95
CA GLU A 515 6.84 -30.28 -7.31
C GLU A 515 7.90 -30.56 -6.25
N GLU A 516 8.50 -29.54 -5.62
CA GLU A 516 9.50 -29.72 -4.55
C GLU A 516 8.91 -30.22 -3.22
N ASN A 517 7.60 -30.04 -3.01
CA ASN A 517 6.90 -30.50 -1.81
C ASN A 517 6.27 -31.90 -1.96
N GLN A 518 6.34 -32.53 -3.14
CA GLN A 518 5.95 -33.90 -3.41
C GLN A 518 7.13 -34.85 -3.29
#